data_3a7558b3630e931623bd009dab5e6ff6
#
_entry.id   3a7558b3630e931623bd009dab5e6ff6
#
_cell.length_a   1.000
_cell.length_b   1.000
_cell.length_c   1.000
_cell.angle_alpha   90.00
_cell.angle_beta   90.00
_cell.angle_gamma   90.00
#
_symmetry.space_group_name_H-M   'P 1'
#
loop_
_entity.id
_entity.type
_entity.pdbx_description
1 polymer ?
#
loop_
_entity_poly.entity_id
_entity_poly.type
_entity_poly.pdbx_seq_one_letter_code
_entity_poly.pdbx_strand_id
1 'polypeptide(L)'
;ESYRLKDEASLRAFFAKPLDVPHILEEFVDGKIVSFDGICDAQSNCVFVTTDHFPTPIADVVNQKLDYYYFDNPVSLPMKDLNEKAFEETGRKVVKAFGITKRCFHIEFFVLNQAKEGLGEKGDFVALECNMRAPGGDTPDLMNYGSSCSVYDIFADVFLDRPISLDPKAKCYYAFASHRRDCYAYQHSLEEVFQKYGDKIVQWGRYPKGLADAMCDWYFDAKFECFEDGLAFDAFLREKKH
;
A
#
# COMPACT_ATOMS: atom_id res chain seq x y z
N GLU A 1 -16.05 -9.92 -5.46
CA GLU A 1 -15.36 -11.09 -4.88
C GLU A 1 -14.23 -11.51 -5.82
N SER A 2 -13.09 -11.93 -5.26
CA SER A 2 -11.94 -12.46 -6.01
C SER A 2 -11.78 -13.94 -5.71
N TYR A 3 -11.49 -14.73 -6.75
CA TYR A 3 -11.35 -16.18 -6.68
C TYR A 3 -9.99 -16.60 -7.21
N ARG A 4 -9.26 -17.41 -6.47
CA ARG A 4 -8.02 -18.02 -6.94
C ARG A 4 -8.30 -19.43 -7.46
N LEU A 5 -8.22 -19.61 -8.76
CA LEU A 5 -8.43 -20.90 -9.42
C LEU A 5 -7.06 -21.54 -9.69
N LYS A 6 -6.81 -22.70 -9.09
CA LYS A 6 -5.47 -23.31 -9.07
C LYS A 6 -5.26 -24.36 -10.14
N ASP A 7 -6.35 -24.90 -10.69
CA ASP A 7 -6.36 -26.00 -11.63
C ASP A 7 -7.64 -26.03 -12.49
N GLU A 8 -7.67 -26.91 -13.48
CA GLU A 8 -8.81 -27.06 -14.38
C GLU A 8 -10.09 -27.47 -13.61
N ALA A 9 -9.98 -28.26 -12.55
CA ALA A 9 -11.13 -28.70 -11.76
C ALA A 9 -11.78 -27.50 -11.04
N SER A 10 -11.00 -26.65 -10.40
CA SER A 10 -11.49 -25.42 -9.76
C SER A 10 -12.06 -24.43 -10.77
N LEU A 11 -11.46 -24.31 -11.95
CA LEU A 11 -11.97 -23.50 -13.05
C LEU A 11 -13.35 -23.99 -13.53
N ARG A 12 -13.47 -25.30 -13.78
CA ARG A 12 -14.76 -25.91 -14.19
C ARG A 12 -15.83 -25.76 -13.10
N ALA A 13 -15.47 -25.96 -11.83
CA ALA A 13 -16.37 -25.79 -10.71
C ALA A 13 -16.86 -24.33 -10.55
N PHE A 14 -15.99 -23.36 -10.83
CA PHE A 14 -16.37 -21.95 -10.84
C PHE A 14 -17.42 -21.65 -11.93
N PHE A 15 -17.16 -22.05 -13.17
CA PHE A 15 -18.08 -21.80 -14.28
C PHE A 15 -19.35 -22.69 -14.28
N ALA A 16 -19.40 -23.74 -13.46
CA ALA A 16 -20.62 -24.52 -13.27
C ALA A 16 -21.68 -23.78 -12.45
N LYS A 17 -21.33 -22.68 -11.78
CA LYS A 17 -22.24 -21.85 -11.02
C LYS A 17 -22.72 -20.67 -11.91
N PRO A 18 -23.99 -20.23 -11.75
CA PRO A 18 -24.45 -19.00 -12.36
C PRO A 18 -23.59 -17.82 -11.89
N LEU A 19 -23.16 -16.98 -12.81
CA LEU A 19 -22.45 -15.74 -12.52
C LEU A 19 -23.46 -14.58 -12.59
N ASP A 20 -23.79 -13.99 -11.45
CA ASP A 20 -24.78 -12.91 -11.37
C ASP A 20 -24.22 -11.56 -11.83
N VAL A 21 -22.89 -11.45 -11.90
CA VAL A 21 -22.18 -10.23 -12.31
C VAL A 21 -21.01 -10.58 -13.26
N PRO A 22 -20.60 -9.65 -14.12
CA PRO A 22 -19.42 -9.83 -14.97
C PRO A 22 -18.16 -10.08 -14.11
N HIS A 23 -17.30 -11.00 -14.58
CA HIS A 23 -16.01 -11.32 -13.97
C HIS A 23 -14.91 -11.16 -15.01
N ILE A 24 -13.72 -10.77 -14.54
CA ILE A 24 -12.47 -10.81 -15.30
C ILE A 24 -11.75 -12.10 -14.92
N LEU A 25 -11.22 -12.81 -15.90
CA LEU A 25 -10.31 -13.94 -15.72
C LEU A 25 -8.91 -13.49 -16.11
N GLU A 26 -8.00 -13.52 -15.16
CA GLU A 26 -6.63 -13.08 -15.37
C GLU A 26 -5.63 -14.18 -15.01
N GLU A 27 -4.45 -14.11 -15.60
CA GLU A 27 -3.36 -15.00 -15.26
C GLU A 27 -2.89 -14.72 -13.83
N PHE A 28 -2.66 -15.79 -13.05
CA PHE A 28 -2.09 -15.64 -11.73
C PHE A 28 -0.61 -15.22 -11.79
N VAL A 29 -0.28 -14.11 -11.17
CA VAL A 29 1.07 -13.58 -11.06
C VAL A 29 1.61 -13.84 -9.66
N ASP A 30 2.75 -14.53 -9.57
CA ASP A 30 3.49 -14.74 -8.32
C ASP A 30 4.44 -13.57 -8.10
N GLY A 31 4.07 -12.65 -7.23
CA GLY A 31 4.84 -11.44 -6.96
C GLY A 31 4.47 -10.79 -5.64
N LYS A 32 5.33 -9.89 -5.16
CA LYS A 32 5.02 -8.98 -4.06
C LYS A 32 4.26 -7.79 -4.62
N ILE A 33 3.23 -7.34 -3.90
CA ILE A 33 2.46 -6.17 -4.30
C ILE A 33 3.12 -4.90 -3.74
N VAL A 34 3.38 -3.96 -4.63
CA VAL A 34 3.85 -2.62 -4.34
C VAL A 34 3.03 -1.62 -5.14
N SER A 35 2.82 -0.42 -4.65
CA SER A 35 2.19 0.63 -5.44
C SER A 35 3.10 1.83 -5.66
N PHE A 36 2.95 2.46 -6.81
CA PHE A 36 3.54 3.74 -7.14
C PHE A 36 2.46 4.80 -7.02
N ASP A 37 2.58 5.60 -5.99
CA ASP A 37 1.58 6.57 -5.59
C ASP A 37 2.08 7.99 -5.77
N GLY A 38 1.16 8.92 -6.00
CA GLY A 38 1.58 10.29 -6.11
C GLY A 38 0.56 11.23 -6.71
N ILE A 39 1.09 12.39 -7.14
CA ILE A 39 0.34 13.48 -7.75
C ILE A 39 1.08 13.95 -9.00
N CYS A 40 0.35 14.17 -10.07
CA CYS A 40 0.91 14.71 -11.31
C CYS A 40 0.30 16.06 -11.69
N ASP A 41 1.11 16.85 -12.41
CA ASP A 41 0.73 18.16 -12.97
C ASP A 41 -0.09 18.02 -14.27
N ALA A 42 -0.37 19.17 -14.90
CA ALA A 42 -1.09 19.24 -16.18
C ALA A 42 -0.33 18.61 -17.36
N GLN A 43 0.95 18.36 -17.24
CA GLN A 43 1.84 17.78 -18.25
C GLN A 43 2.18 16.29 -17.96
N SER A 44 1.47 15.64 -17.02
CA SER A 44 1.77 14.28 -16.55
C SER A 44 3.16 14.14 -15.92
N ASN A 45 3.74 15.21 -15.40
CA ASN A 45 4.95 15.10 -14.59
C ASN A 45 4.54 14.78 -13.16
N CYS A 46 5.12 13.74 -12.59
CA CYS A 46 4.90 13.40 -11.17
C CYS A 46 5.63 14.44 -10.31
N VAL A 47 4.86 15.26 -9.61
CA VAL A 47 5.35 16.33 -8.72
C VAL A 47 5.59 15.85 -7.30
N PHE A 48 4.92 14.78 -6.92
CA PHE A 48 5.11 14.05 -5.67
C PHE A 48 4.97 12.56 -5.96
N VAL A 49 5.83 11.73 -5.37
CA VAL A 49 5.79 10.27 -5.50
C VAL A 49 6.24 9.59 -4.22
N THR A 50 5.64 8.43 -3.96
CA THR A 50 5.97 7.55 -2.86
C THR A 50 5.68 6.09 -3.26
N THR A 51 6.04 5.15 -2.40
CA THR A 51 5.83 3.71 -2.63
C THR A 51 5.14 3.10 -1.42
N ASP A 52 4.02 2.42 -1.64
CA ASP A 52 3.40 1.60 -0.62
C ASP A 52 3.72 0.12 -0.84
N HIS A 53 3.92 -0.59 0.25
CA HIS A 53 4.25 -2.00 0.28
C HIS A 53 3.18 -2.78 1.04
N PHE A 54 2.64 -3.81 0.41
CA PHE A 54 1.61 -4.68 0.96
C PHE A 54 2.15 -6.10 1.16
N PRO A 55 2.78 -6.40 2.33
CA PRO A 55 3.37 -7.72 2.58
C PRO A 55 2.36 -8.86 2.58
N THR A 56 1.10 -8.56 2.92
CA THR A 56 -0.01 -9.52 2.86
C THR A 56 -1.05 -9.00 1.88
N PRO A 57 -1.40 -9.76 0.84
CA PRO A 57 -2.46 -9.38 -0.09
C PRO A 57 -3.78 -9.14 0.65
N ILE A 58 -4.47 -8.05 0.35
CA ILE A 58 -5.75 -7.68 1.02
C ILE A 58 -6.81 -8.78 0.87
N ALA A 59 -6.82 -9.50 -0.26
CA ALA A 59 -7.73 -10.64 -0.44
C ALA A 59 -7.49 -11.73 0.63
N ASP A 60 -6.24 -11.99 1.00
CA ASP A 60 -5.91 -12.96 2.06
C ASP A 60 -6.28 -12.42 3.45
N VAL A 61 -6.05 -11.13 3.69
CA VAL A 61 -6.45 -10.46 4.94
C VAL A 61 -7.95 -10.62 5.19
N VAL A 62 -8.77 -10.35 4.16
CA VAL A 62 -10.24 -10.45 4.26
C VAL A 62 -10.68 -11.90 4.41
N ASN A 63 -10.21 -12.80 3.54
CA ASN A 63 -10.66 -14.20 3.48
C ASN A 63 -10.26 -15.00 4.72
N GLN A 64 -9.11 -14.70 5.33
CA GLN A 64 -8.58 -15.42 6.49
C GLN A 64 -8.73 -14.63 7.78
N LYS A 65 -9.34 -13.43 7.73
CA LYS A 65 -9.51 -12.52 8.87
C LYS A 65 -8.19 -12.22 9.59
N LEU A 66 -7.12 -11.99 8.82
CA LEU A 66 -5.79 -11.72 9.38
C LEU A 66 -5.70 -10.30 9.93
N ASP A 67 -4.83 -10.11 10.94
CA ASP A 67 -4.22 -8.81 11.18
C ASP A 67 -3.23 -8.54 10.06
N TYR A 68 -3.00 -7.28 9.73
CA TYR A 68 -2.06 -6.95 8.68
C TYR A 68 -1.37 -5.62 8.96
N TYR A 69 -0.35 -5.34 8.18
CA TYR A 69 0.26 -4.03 8.06
C TYR A 69 0.60 -3.75 6.61
N TYR A 70 0.72 -2.50 6.32
CA TYR A 70 1.38 -2.00 5.12
C TYR A 70 2.21 -0.78 5.50
N PHE A 71 3.07 -0.33 4.63
CA PHE A 71 3.89 0.83 4.92
C PHE A 71 4.17 1.63 3.66
N ASP A 72 4.30 2.94 3.85
CA ASP A 72 4.72 3.91 2.86
C ASP A 72 6.18 4.29 3.11
N ASN A 73 6.93 4.44 2.05
CA ASN A 73 8.22 5.11 2.08
C ASN A 73 8.41 6.04 0.88
N PRO A 74 8.89 7.27 1.11
CA PRO A 74 9.36 8.11 0.02
C PRO A 74 10.43 7.40 -0.82
N VAL A 75 10.41 7.61 -2.14
CA VAL A 75 11.38 6.98 -3.08
C VAL A 75 12.86 7.29 -2.77
N SER A 76 13.11 8.24 -1.89
CA SER A 76 14.45 8.56 -1.39
C SER A 76 14.95 7.61 -0.30
N LEU A 77 14.08 6.82 0.33
CA LEU A 77 14.43 5.84 1.35
C LEU A 77 14.54 4.44 0.72
N PRO A 78 15.71 3.79 0.82
CA PRO A 78 15.96 2.53 0.12
C PRO A 78 15.19 1.35 0.73
N MET A 79 14.73 0.45 -0.14
CA MET A 79 14.17 -0.85 0.23
C MET A 79 15.06 -1.98 -0.29
N LYS A 80 15.41 -2.93 0.57
CA LYS A 80 16.37 -3.99 0.26
C LYS A 80 16.00 -4.86 -0.94
N ASP A 81 14.71 -5.09 -1.15
CA ASP A 81 14.19 -6.03 -2.15
C ASP A 81 13.51 -5.34 -3.33
N LEU A 82 13.69 -4.03 -3.49
CA LEU A 82 13.12 -3.24 -4.58
C LEU A 82 14.21 -2.44 -5.26
N ASN A 83 14.24 -2.44 -6.59
CA ASN A 83 15.05 -1.51 -7.36
C ASN A 83 14.24 -0.21 -7.53
N GLU A 84 14.33 0.70 -6.53
CA GLU A 84 13.51 1.92 -6.47
C GLU A 84 13.66 2.77 -7.73
N LYS A 85 14.87 2.90 -8.26
CA LYS A 85 15.12 3.69 -9.47
C LYS A 85 14.38 3.13 -10.67
N ALA A 86 14.49 1.82 -10.89
CA ALA A 86 13.78 1.16 -11.99
C ALA A 86 12.27 1.19 -11.77
N PHE A 87 11.81 1.07 -10.52
CA PHE A 87 10.41 1.16 -10.15
C PHE A 87 9.84 2.56 -10.41
N GLU A 88 10.52 3.59 -9.93
CA GLU A 88 10.13 5.00 -10.17
C GLU A 88 10.09 5.31 -11.66
N GLU A 89 11.10 4.90 -12.44
CA GLU A 89 11.13 5.09 -13.88
C GLU A 89 9.93 4.40 -14.57
N THR A 90 9.58 3.19 -14.12
CA THR A 90 8.44 2.43 -14.64
C THR A 90 7.12 3.12 -14.29
N GLY A 91 6.91 3.50 -13.03
CA GLY A 91 5.72 4.21 -12.59
C GLY A 91 5.50 5.52 -13.35
N ARG A 92 6.55 6.33 -13.51
CA ARG A 92 6.49 7.58 -14.29
C ARG A 92 6.15 7.35 -15.77
N LYS A 93 6.63 6.25 -16.38
CA LYS A 93 6.25 5.88 -17.76
C LYS A 93 4.77 5.51 -17.83
N VAL A 94 4.24 4.77 -16.85
CA VAL A 94 2.82 4.40 -16.81
C VAL A 94 1.95 5.65 -16.65
N VAL A 95 2.28 6.58 -15.73
CA VAL A 95 1.56 7.85 -15.57
C VAL A 95 1.45 8.61 -16.91
N LYS A 96 2.56 8.69 -17.65
CA LYS A 96 2.56 9.34 -18.99
C LYS A 96 1.77 8.57 -20.02
N ALA A 97 1.89 7.24 -20.05
CA ALA A 97 1.19 6.40 -21.03
C ALA A 97 -0.33 6.46 -20.87
N PHE A 98 -0.82 6.56 -19.62
CA PHE A 98 -2.24 6.74 -19.33
C PHE A 98 -2.72 8.20 -19.46
N GLY A 99 -1.81 9.16 -19.69
CA GLY A 99 -2.15 10.58 -19.78
C GLY A 99 -2.76 11.15 -18.51
N ILE A 100 -2.28 10.69 -17.34
CA ILE A 100 -2.81 11.14 -16.04
C ILE A 100 -2.39 12.59 -15.82
N THR A 101 -3.34 13.51 -15.63
CA THR A 101 -3.08 14.94 -15.48
C THR A 101 -3.88 15.52 -14.33
N LYS A 102 -3.27 16.45 -13.58
CA LYS A 102 -3.90 17.21 -12.48
C LYS A 102 -4.67 16.33 -11.50
N ARG A 103 -4.09 15.20 -11.06
CA ARG A 103 -4.73 14.32 -10.08
C ARG A 103 -3.75 13.43 -9.33
N CYS A 104 -4.26 12.83 -8.27
CA CYS A 104 -3.59 11.71 -7.60
C CYS A 104 -3.66 10.46 -8.47
N PHE A 105 -2.71 9.58 -8.27
CA PHE A 105 -2.71 8.25 -8.85
C PHE A 105 -2.26 7.23 -7.81
N HIS A 106 -2.77 6.01 -7.96
CA HIS A 106 -2.43 4.82 -7.20
C HIS A 106 -2.29 3.67 -8.20
N ILE A 107 -1.07 3.26 -8.49
CA ILE A 107 -0.77 2.27 -9.52
C ILE A 107 -0.11 1.07 -8.87
N GLU A 108 -0.80 -0.06 -8.85
CA GLU A 108 -0.31 -1.28 -8.24
C GLU A 108 0.51 -2.12 -9.23
N PHE A 109 1.56 -2.73 -8.72
CA PHE A 109 2.45 -3.63 -9.45
C PHE A 109 2.73 -4.89 -8.65
N PHE A 110 2.95 -5.99 -9.37
CA PHE A 110 3.68 -7.13 -8.87
C PHE A 110 5.18 -6.94 -9.11
N VAL A 111 5.98 -7.16 -8.09
CA VAL A 111 7.42 -7.42 -8.24
C VAL A 111 7.59 -8.92 -8.33
N LEU A 112 7.98 -9.45 -9.49
CA LEU A 112 8.02 -10.89 -9.75
C LEU A 112 8.96 -11.62 -8.78
N ASN A 113 8.46 -12.66 -8.11
CA ASN A 113 9.26 -13.52 -7.24
C ASN A 113 10.18 -14.45 -8.01
N GLN A 114 9.84 -14.76 -9.26
CA GLN A 114 10.56 -15.62 -10.19
C GLN A 114 10.28 -15.21 -11.63
N ALA A 115 11.14 -15.65 -12.54
CA ALA A 115 10.92 -15.44 -13.96
C ALA A 115 9.62 -16.13 -14.42
N LYS A 116 8.87 -15.46 -15.28
CA LYS A 116 7.65 -15.99 -15.89
C LYS A 116 7.59 -15.64 -17.35
N GLU A 117 7.44 -16.67 -18.19
CA GLU A 117 7.34 -16.51 -19.65
C GLU A 117 6.21 -15.55 -20.01
N GLY A 118 6.52 -14.59 -20.89
CA GLY A 118 5.58 -13.56 -21.34
C GLY A 118 5.39 -12.39 -20.39
N LEU A 119 5.89 -12.45 -19.14
CA LEU A 119 5.78 -11.37 -18.16
C LEU A 119 7.12 -10.71 -17.81
N GLY A 120 8.18 -11.48 -17.58
CA GLY A 120 9.51 -10.94 -17.26
C GLY A 120 10.36 -11.83 -16.37
N GLU A 121 11.48 -11.27 -15.91
CA GLU A 121 12.44 -11.91 -15.02
C GLU A 121 12.11 -11.64 -13.55
N LYS A 122 12.76 -12.38 -12.65
CA LYS A 122 12.64 -12.11 -11.20
C LYS A 122 13.05 -10.67 -10.89
N GLY A 123 12.17 -9.95 -10.19
CA GLY A 123 12.35 -8.55 -9.82
C GLY A 123 11.79 -7.56 -10.84
N ASP A 124 11.31 -8.01 -11.99
CA ASP A 124 10.61 -7.17 -12.95
C ASP A 124 9.21 -6.77 -12.42
N PHE A 125 8.70 -5.66 -12.95
CA PHE A 125 7.42 -5.08 -12.55
C PHE A 125 6.33 -5.40 -13.57
N VAL A 126 5.25 -5.99 -13.07
CA VAL A 126 4.04 -6.26 -13.87
C VAL A 126 2.91 -5.43 -13.30
N ALA A 127 2.34 -4.53 -14.11
CA ALA A 127 1.23 -3.68 -13.65
C ALA A 127 0.01 -4.54 -13.31
N LEU A 128 -0.59 -4.26 -12.15
CA LEU A 128 -1.79 -4.93 -11.66
C LEU A 128 -3.02 -4.03 -11.89
N GLU A 129 -3.00 -2.81 -11.37
CA GLU A 129 -4.12 -1.90 -11.44
C GLU A 129 -3.64 -0.45 -11.56
N CYS A 130 -4.34 0.36 -12.35
CA CYS A 130 -4.07 1.79 -12.48
C CYS A 130 -5.28 2.61 -12.03
N ASN A 131 -5.24 3.10 -10.80
CA ASN A 131 -6.28 3.93 -10.21
C ASN A 131 -5.91 5.42 -10.33
N MET A 132 -6.72 6.17 -11.07
CA MET A 132 -6.52 7.62 -11.26
C MET A 132 -7.22 8.42 -10.14
N ARG A 133 -6.88 8.11 -8.90
CA ARG A 133 -7.40 8.70 -7.66
C ARG A 133 -6.38 8.56 -6.54
N ALA A 134 -6.62 9.24 -5.42
CA ALA A 134 -5.86 8.97 -4.20
C ALA A 134 -6.03 7.50 -3.75
N PRO A 135 -5.01 6.88 -3.16
CA PRO A 135 -5.13 5.57 -2.53
C PRO A 135 -6.19 5.60 -1.42
N GLY A 136 -6.65 4.41 -1.02
CA GLY A 136 -7.65 4.25 0.01
C GLY A 136 -7.07 4.21 1.42
N GLY A 137 -7.97 4.10 2.41
CA GLY A 137 -7.58 3.95 3.82
C GLY A 137 -6.78 5.13 4.34
N ASP A 138 -5.78 4.83 5.15
CA ASP A 138 -4.91 5.81 5.80
C ASP A 138 -3.70 6.19 4.94
N THR A 139 -3.58 5.63 3.71
CA THR A 139 -2.41 5.83 2.85
C THR A 139 -2.09 7.29 2.58
N PRO A 140 -3.05 8.22 2.28
CA PRO A 140 -2.70 9.62 2.12
C PRO A 140 -2.09 10.26 3.37
N ASP A 141 -2.48 9.82 4.55
CA ASP A 141 -1.89 10.28 5.81
C ASP A 141 -0.51 9.66 6.04
N LEU A 142 -0.31 8.38 5.67
CA LEU A 142 1.03 7.77 5.68
C LEU A 142 1.99 8.51 4.75
N MET A 143 1.56 8.88 3.54
CA MET A 143 2.34 9.70 2.61
C MET A 143 2.77 11.02 3.27
N ASN A 144 1.87 11.67 4.03
CA ASN A 144 2.19 12.89 4.78
C ASN A 144 3.25 12.64 5.86
N TYR A 145 3.08 11.56 6.64
CA TYR A 145 4.01 11.23 7.72
C TYR A 145 5.36 10.77 7.19
N GLY A 146 5.37 9.96 6.13
CA GLY A 146 6.58 9.46 5.48
C GLY A 146 7.41 10.55 4.83
N SER A 147 6.74 11.48 4.13
CA SER A 147 7.40 12.55 3.36
C SER A 147 7.49 13.89 4.11
N SER A 148 6.95 13.98 5.33
CA SER A 148 6.87 15.23 6.11
C SER A 148 6.29 16.40 5.31
N CYS A 149 5.20 16.16 4.57
CA CYS A 149 4.52 17.14 3.74
C CYS A 149 2.99 17.02 3.91
N SER A 150 2.23 17.79 3.15
CA SER A 150 0.79 17.65 3.03
C SER A 150 0.43 17.34 1.58
N VAL A 151 0.11 16.07 1.28
CA VAL A 151 -0.34 15.69 -0.07
C VAL A 151 -1.65 16.37 -0.44
N TYR A 152 -2.45 16.76 0.55
CA TYR A 152 -3.69 17.52 0.35
C TYR A 152 -3.41 18.91 -0.18
N ASP A 153 -2.40 19.61 0.39
CA ASP A 153 -1.99 20.93 -0.09
C ASP A 153 -1.32 20.86 -1.45
N ILE A 154 -0.45 19.85 -1.67
CA ILE A 154 0.17 19.59 -2.97
C ILE A 154 -0.90 19.36 -4.04
N PHE A 155 -1.93 18.55 -3.74
CA PHE A 155 -3.02 18.33 -4.68
C PHE A 155 -3.81 19.60 -4.96
N ALA A 156 -4.12 20.39 -3.93
CA ALA A 156 -4.80 21.67 -4.09
C ALA A 156 -4.00 22.65 -4.94
N ASP A 157 -2.68 22.74 -4.73
CA ASP A 157 -1.79 23.62 -5.51
C ASP A 157 -1.72 23.18 -6.97
N VAL A 158 -1.60 21.87 -7.25
CA VAL A 158 -1.65 21.32 -8.61
C VAL A 158 -2.98 21.64 -9.29
N PHE A 159 -4.09 21.43 -8.58
CA PHE A 159 -5.42 21.67 -9.14
C PHE A 159 -5.66 23.15 -9.48
N LEU A 160 -5.15 24.05 -8.65
CA LEU A 160 -5.29 25.51 -8.77
C LEU A 160 -4.18 26.18 -9.59
N ASP A 161 -3.28 25.40 -10.20
CA ASP A 161 -2.11 25.91 -10.94
C ASP A 161 -1.22 26.82 -10.10
N ARG A 162 -1.05 26.52 -8.81
CA ARG A 162 -0.18 27.24 -7.89
C ARG A 162 1.22 26.61 -7.85
N PRO A 163 2.24 27.39 -7.46
CA PRO A 163 3.57 26.83 -7.18
C PRO A 163 3.49 25.78 -6.06
N ILE A 164 4.06 24.62 -6.31
CA ILE A 164 4.09 23.51 -5.32
C ILE A 164 5.20 23.80 -4.34
N SER A 165 4.85 23.78 -3.05
CA SER A 165 5.80 23.98 -1.95
C SER A 165 6.16 22.62 -1.34
N LEU A 166 7.28 22.04 -1.79
CA LEU A 166 7.92 20.89 -1.15
C LEU A 166 9.25 21.33 -0.56
N ASP A 167 9.50 21.02 0.69
CA ASP A 167 10.81 21.21 1.30
C ASP A 167 11.73 20.03 0.90
N PRO A 168 12.74 20.25 0.03
CA PRO A 168 13.64 19.17 -0.38
C PRO A 168 14.55 18.68 0.75
N LYS A 169 14.55 19.35 1.91
CA LYS A 169 15.29 18.97 3.12
C LYS A 169 14.39 18.35 4.19
N ALA A 170 13.10 18.20 3.90
CA ALA A 170 12.19 17.55 4.83
C ALA A 170 12.70 16.15 5.18
N LYS A 171 12.66 15.83 6.48
CA LYS A 171 13.08 14.51 6.94
C LYS A 171 12.08 13.46 6.51
N CYS A 172 12.55 12.40 5.87
CA CYS A 172 11.75 11.28 5.45
C CYS A 172 11.76 10.16 6.48
N TYR A 173 10.67 9.38 6.49
CA TYR A 173 10.44 8.27 7.40
C TYR A 173 9.80 7.09 6.65
N TYR A 174 9.97 5.89 7.20
CA TYR A 174 9.10 4.76 6.90
C TYR A 174 7.82 4.91 7.73
N ALA A 175 6.69 5.06 7.09
CA ALA A 175 5.39 5.21 7.76
C ALA A 175 4.62 3.89 7.70
N PHE A 176 4.32 3.32 8.86
CA PHE A 176 3.66 2.03 9.01
C PHE A 176 2.21 2.23 9.42
N ALA A 177 1.28 1.57 8.75
CA ALA A 177 -0.08 1.35 9.22
C ALA A 177 -0.21 -0.11 9.67
N SER A 178 -0.37 -0.33 10.95
CA SER A 178 -0.48 -1.65 11.56
C SER A 178 -1.86 -1.84 12.19
N HIS A 179 -2.45 -3.01 12.00
CA HIS A 179 -3.86 -3.24 12.28
C HIS A 179 -4.09 -4.45 13.18
N ARG A 180 -5.06 -4.33 14.10
CA ARG A 180 -5.50 -5.40 15.01
C ARG A 180 -6.98 -5.69 14.83
N ARG A 181 -7.38 -6.97 15.08
CA ARG A 181 -8.78 -7.39 15.16
C ARG A 181 -9.19 -7.66 16.59
N ASP A 182 -10.42 -7.30 16.94
CA ASP A 182 -10.99 -7.57 18.28
C ASP A 182 -11.16 -9.07 18.58
N CYS A 183 -11.19 -9.92 17.55
CA CYS A 183 -11.36 -11.37 17.72
C CYS A 183 -10.11 -12.09 18.22
N TYR A 184 -8.96 -11.42 18.32
CA TYR A 184 -7.71 -12.02 18.80
C TYR A 184 -7.33 -11.49 20.18
N ALA A 185 -6.68 -12.35 20.99
CA ALA A 185 -6.02 -11.96 22.22
C ALA A 185 -4.55 -11.62 21.93
N TYR A 186 -4.11 -10.44 22.32
CA TYR A 186 -2.74 -9.97 22.11
C TYR A 186 -1.91 -10.07 23.37
N GLN A 187 -0.61 -10.33 23.17
CA GLN A 187 0.36 -10.42 24.27
C GLN A 187 0.50 -9.09 24.99
N HIS A 188 0.49 -7.99 24.25
CA HIS A 188 0.70 -6.65 24.75
C HIS A 188 -0.62 -5.86 24.78
N SER A 189 -0.91 -5.26 25.93
CA SER A 189 -2.02 -4.32 26.11
C SER A 189 -1.77 -3.03 25.31
N LEU A 190 -2.82 -2.24 25.08
CA LEU A 190 -2.66 -0.93 24.45
C LEU A 190 -1.78 0.00 25.29
N GLU A 191 -1.88 -0.08 26.62
CA GLU A 191 -1.05 0.72 27.53
C GLU A 191 0.45 0.41 27.33
N GLU A 192 0.85 -0.88 27.25
CA GLU A 192 2.22 -1.29 26.98
C GLU A 192 2.69 -0.85 25.59
N VAL A 193 1.81 -0.91 24.58
CA VAL A 193 2.11 -0.40 23.23
C VAL A 193 2.44 1.10 23.28
N PHE A 194 1.57 1.90 23.92
CA PHE A 194 1.80 3.34 24.05
C PHE A 194 2.98 3.69 24.94
N GLN A 195 3.24 2.92 25.98
CA GLN A 195 4.43 3.11 26.82
C GLN A 195 5.72 2.93 26.03
N LYS A 196 5.74 1.96 25.09
CA LYS A 196 6.95 1.62 24.33
C LYS A 196 7.10 2.45 23.06
N TYR A 197 6.00 2.75 22.36
CA TYR A 197 6.03 3.33 21.01
C TYR A 197 5.18 4.60 20.86
N GLY A 198 4.67 5.15 21.96
CA GLY A 198 3.77 6.32 21.91
C GLY A 198 4.38 7.55 21.25
N ASP A 199 5.72 7.71 21.32
CA ASP A 199 6.46 8.79 20.66
C ASP A 199 6.60 8.57 19.13
N LYS A 200 6.32 7.37 18.64
CA LYS A 200 6.36 7.01 17.20
C LYS A 200 4.98 6.97 16.58
N ILE A 201 3.94 6.66 17.36
CA ILE A 201 2.56 6.60 16.91
C ILE A 201 2.09 8.03 16.62
N VAL A 202 1.68 8.28 15.38
CA VAL A 202 1.23 9.60 14.90
C VAL A 202 -0.30 9.68 14.79
N GLN A 203 -0.95 8.54 14.59
CA GLN A 203 -2.40 8.42 14.54
C GLN A 203 -2.82 7.02 15.00
N TRP A 204 -4.00 6.89 15.58
CA TRP A 204 -4.59 5.60 15.95
C TRP A 204 -6.08 5.75 16.17
N GLY A 205 -6.79 4.65 16.06
CA GLY A 205 -8.23 4.66 16.29
C GLY A 205 -8.92 3.34 15.95
N ARG A 206 -10.23 3.42 15.85
CA ARG A 206 -11.07 2.30 15.43
C ARG A 206 -11.75 2.61 14.11
N TYR A 207 -11.77 1.62 13.22
CA TYR A 207 -12.61 1.72 12.04
C TYR A 207 -14.09 1.54 12.37
N PRO A 208 -14.98 2.21 11.63
CA PRO A 208 -16.41 1.92 11.67
C PRO A 208 -16.69 0.43 11.38
N LYS A 209 -17.68 -0.15 12.05
CA LYS A 209 -18.02 -1.58 11.89
C LYS A 209 -18.18 -2.04 10.44
N GLY A 210 -18.69 -1.17 9.56
CA GLY A 210 -18.86 -1.49 8.14
C GLY A 210 -17.54 -1.67 7.37
N LEU A 211 -16.41 -1.20 7.91
CA LEU A 211 -15.08 -1.35 7.32
C LEU A 211 -14.23 -2.40 8.03
N ALA A 212 -14.61 -2.83 9.24
CA ALA A 212 -13.81 -3.71 10.08
C ALA A 212 -13.48 -5.07 9.42
N ASP A 213 -14.38 -5.60 8.60
CA ASP A 213 -14.13 -6.87 7.89
C ASP A 213 -12.95 -6.75 6.90
N ALA A 214 -12.83 -5.61 6.21
CA ALA A 214 -11.75 -5.36 5.27
C ALA A 214 -10.50 -4.79 5.94
N MET A 215 -10.66 -3.86 6.89
CA MET A 215 -9.58 -3.01 7.42
C MET A 215 -9.19 -3.31 8.86
N CYS A 216 -9.65 -4.42 9.47
CA CYS A 216 -9.55 -4.71 10.89
C CYS A 216 -10.38 -3.75 11.77
N ASP A 217 -10.30 -3.93 13.11
CA ASP A 217 -11.05 -3.10 14.04
C ASP A 217 -10.27 -1.87 14.49
N TRP A 218 -8.94 -2.00 14.59
CA TRP A 218 -8.02 -0.97 15.05
C TRP A 218 -6.93 -0.68 14.04
N TYR A 219 -6.56 0.59 13.94
CA TYR A 219 -5.40 1.04 13.18
C TYR A 219 -4.43 1.82 14.08
N PHE A 220 -3.15 1.72 13.76
CA PHE A 220 -2.05 2.42 14.44
C PHE A 220 -1.05 2.84 13.38
N ASP A 221 -0.99 4.14 13.10
CA ASP A 221 -0.02 4.72 12.19
C ASP A 221 1.17 5.23 12.98
N ALA A 222 2.34 4.81 12.58
CA ALA A 222 3.59 5.15 13.23
C ALA A 222 4.69 5.43 12.21
N LYS A 223 5.67 6.29 12.55
CA LYS A 223 6.77 6.63 11.66
C LYS A 223 8.13 6.38 12.28
N PHE A 224 9.05 5.86 11.47
CA PHE A 224 10.38 5.41 11.90
C PHE A 224 11.47 5.90 10.95
N GLU A 225 12.65 6.17 11.47
CA GLU A 225 13.83 6.51 10.68
C GLU A 225 14.51 5.25 10.10
N CYS A 226 14.27 4.09 10.73
CA CYS A 226 14.80 2.79 10.33
C CYS A 226 13.63 1.84 10.05
N PHE A 227 13.72 1.10 8.96
CA PHE A 227 12.70 0.14 8.54
C PHE A 227 12.50 -0.99 9.55
N GLU A 228 13.61 -1.48 10.11
CA GLU A 228 13.61 -2.58 11.09
C GLU A 228 12.88 -2.20 12.39
N ASP A 229 12.95 -0.92 12.80
CA ASP A 229 12.20 -0.44 13.96
C ASP A 229 10.68 -0.45 13.71
N GLY A 230 10.27 -0.14 12.48
CA GLY A 230 8.88 -0.26 12.06
C GLY A 230 8.39 -1.71 12.06
N LEU A 231 9.20 -2.64 11.60
CA LEU A 231 8.91 -4.08 11.68
C LEU A 231 8.83 -4.56 13.14
N ALA A 232 9.72 -4.08 14.01
CA ALA A 232 9.69 -4.42 15.43
C ALA A 232 8.44 -3.86 16.13
N PHE A 233 8.00 -2.67 15.76
CA PHE A 233 6.73 -2.09 16.22
C PHE A 233 5.55 -2.95 15.79
N ASP A 234 5.45 -3.28 14.52
CA ASP A 234 4.36 -4.10 13.98
C ASP A 234 4.32 -5.49 14.63
N ALA A 235 5.47 -6.14 14.76
CA ALA A 235 5.57 -7.44 15.41
C ALA A 235 5.10 -7.38 16.88
N PHE A 236 5.54 -6.37 17.64
CA PHE A 236 5.11 -6.16 19.03
C PHE A 236 3.61 -5.88 19.12
N LEU A 237 3.10 -5.01 18.25
CA LEU A 237 1.68 -4.65 18.23
C LEU A 237 0.81 -5.89 17.99
N ARG A 238 1.16 -6.76 17.04
CA ARG A 238 0.34 -7.88 16.58
C ARG A 238 0.67 -9.23 17.22
N GLU A 239 1.59 -9.28 18.19
CA GLU A 239 1.93 -10.52 18.90
C GLU A 239 0.72 -11.08 19.63
N LYS A 240 0.31 -12.31 19.25
CA LYS A 240 -0.86 -13.00 19.82
C LYS A 240 -0.48 -13.87 21.01
N LYS A 241 -1.39 -13.98 21.96
CA LYS A 241 -1.27 -14.96 23.04
C LYS A 241 -1.44 -16.35 22.46
N HIS A 242 -0.60 -17.27 22.92
CA HIS A 242 -0.67 -18.69 22.57
C HIS A 242 -1.78 -19.41 23.32
#